data_0d8505c576a1451b061aea803c540271
#
_entry.id   0d8505c576a1451b061aea803c540271
#
_cell.length_a   1.000
_cell.length_b   1.000
_cell.length_c   1.000
_cell.angle_alpha   90.00
_cell.angle_beta   90.00
_cell.angle_gamma   90.00
#
_symmetry.space_group_name_H-M   'P 1'
#
loop_
_entity.id
_entity.type
_entity.pdbx_description
1 polymer ?
#
loop_
_entity_poly.entity_id
_entity_poly.type
_entity_poly.pdbx_seq_one_letter_code
_entity_poly.pdbx_strand_id
1 'polypeptide(L)'
;MSKQKPKTGMARMMQLAMTKKPLVIASVVLSSLAAVASFIPYIAIYFIIRQILAVYPDLSALGQTSLFSYGWMALGGVTANIILYFAALMCSHLAAFGTLYELKVNFLSHLAKVPLGFHVMIGSGKLRKITDENIENVEKFIAHQLPDIVAAFVSPVVMAVILLSVDWRLGLASIVGVVIAFIIQSIAYGREGAKK
;
A
#
# COMPACT_ATOMS: atom_id res chain seq x y z
N MET A 1 8.53 -26.41 -25.65
CA MET A 1 7.84 -26.01 -24.42
C MET A 1 8.91 -25.54 -23.40
N SER A 2 9.10 -24.24 -23.24
CA SER A 2 10.05 -23.69 -22.26
C SER A 2 9.56 -23.99 -20.84
N LYS A 3 10.29 -24.81 -20.09
CA LYS A 3 10.07 -25.05 -18.67
C LYS A 3 10.46 -23.76 -17.90
N GLN A 4 9.51 -22.83 -17.76
CA GLN A 4 9.70 -21.72 -16.80
C GLN A 4 9.84 -22.33 -15.40
N LYS A 5 10.98 -22.04 -14.74
CA LYS A 5 11.16 -22.37 -13.32
C LYS A 5 9.99 -21.82 -12.52
N PRO A 6 9.37 -22.61 -11.62
CA PRO A 6 8.26 -22.13 -10.82
C PRO A 6 8.70 -20.90 -10.03
N LYS A 7 8.01 -19.77 -10.24
CA LYS A 7 8.24 -18.56 -9.44
C LYS A 7 7.87 -18.86 -7.99
N THR A 8 8.72 -18.50 -7.04
CA THR A 8 8.53 -18.74 -5.61
C THR A 8 8.36 -17.43 -4.86
N GLY A 9 7.71 -17.47 -3.70
CA GLY A 9 7.55 -16.32 -2.81
C GLY A 9 6.76 -15.16 -3.43
N MET A 10 7.24 -13.93 -3.25
CA MET A 10 6.59 -12.68 -3.66
C MET A 10 6.24 -12.65 -5.17
N ALA A 11 7.12 -13.17 -6.02
CA ALA A 11 6.89 -13.21 -7.46
C ALA A 11 5.68 -14.08 -7.84
N ARG A 12 5.42 -15.15 -7.08
CA ARG A 12 4.24 -16.01 -7.26
C ARG A 12 2.98 -15.34 -6.76
N MET A 13 3.03 -14.66 -5.60
CA MET A 13 1.90 -13.89 -5.07
C MET A 13 1.48 -12.78 -6.04
N MET A 14 2.46 -12.05 -6.61
CA MET A 14 2.18 -11.03 -7.63
C MET A 14 1.56 -11.62 -8.89
N GLN A 15 2.01 -12.80 -9.33
CA GLN A 15 1.40 -13.48 -10.48
C GLN A 15 -0.05 -13.88 -10.21
N LEU A 16 -0.37 -14.33 -9.00
CA LEU A 16 -1.73 -14.65 -8.57
C LEU A 16 -2.59 -13.38 -8.47
N ALA A 17 -2.06 -12.29 -7.91
CA ALA A 17 -2.74 -11.00 -7.86
C ALA A 17 -3.15 -10.52 -9.25
N MET A 18 -2.31 -10.74 -10.27
CA MET A 18 -2.59 -10.36 -11.66
C MET A 18 -3.70 -11.19 -12.34
N THR A 19 -4.33 -12.14 -11.66
CA THR A 19 -5.52 -12.84 -12.18
C THR A 19 -6.69 -11.87 -12.39
N LYS A 20 -6.87 -10.89 -11.48
CA LYS A 20 -7.88 -9.83 -11.55
C LYS A 20 -7.25 -8.47 -11.88
N LYS A 21 -6.47 -8.40 -12.97
CA LYS A 21 -5.69 -7.22 -13.39
C LYS A 21 -6.40 -5.87 -13.25
N PRO A 22 -7.64 -5.66 -13.76
CA PRO A 22 -8.26 -4.33 -13.74
C PRO A 22 -8.49 -3.84 -12.30
N LEU A 23 -8.92 -4.70 -11.40
CA LEU A 23 -9.16 -4.35 -10.00
C LEU A 23 -7.87 -4.07 -9.25
N VAL A 24 -6.82 -4.85 -9.51
CA VAL A 24 -5.49 -4.63 -8.92
C VAL A 24 -4.89 -3.31 -9.40
N ILE A 25 -4.96 -3.02 -10.71
CA ILE A 25 -4.48 -1.75 -11.26
C ILE A 25 -5.28 -0.57 -10.69
N ALA A 26 -6.61 -0.68 -10.62
CA ALA A 26 -7.45 0.34 -10.01
C ALA A 26 -7.06 0.59 -8.54
N SER A 27 -6.85 -0.46 -7.75
CA SER A 27 -6.39 -0.34 -6.35
C SER A 27 -5.05 0.38 -6.25
N VAL A 28 -4.05 0.03 -7.08
CA VAL A 28 -2.73 0.66 -7.11
C VAL A 28 -2.83 2.14 -7.46
N VAL A 29 -3.61 2.49 -8.49
CA VAL A 29 -3.80 3.89 -8.91
C VAL A 29 -4.51 4.69 -7.82
N LEU A 30 -5.60 4.17 -7.25
CA LEU A 30 -6.35 4.84 -6.19
C LEU A 30 -5.51 5.00 -4.91
N SER A 31 -4.71 3.99 -4.52
CA SER A 31 -3.77 4.10 -3.39
C SER A 31 -2.72 5.16 -3.62
N SER A 32 -2.19 5.26 -4.86
CA SER A 32 -1.23 6.30 -5.21
C SER A 32 -1.84 7.70 -5.12
N LEU A 33 -3.05 7.88 -5.63
CA LEU A 33 -3.79 9.15 -5.54
C LEU A 33 -4.13 9.50 -4.08
N ALA A 34 -4.53 8.52 -3.28
CA ALA A 34 -4.77 8.70 -1.85
C ALA A 34 -3.49 9.15 -1.12
N ALA A 35 -2.34 8.52 -1.42
CA ALA A 35 -1.06 8.90 -0.85
C ALA A 35 -0.67 10.36 -1.21
N VAL A 36 -0.95 10.81 -2.44
CA VAL A 36 -0.75 12.22 -2.83
C VAL A 36 -1.71 13.14 -2.07
N ALA A 37 -3.00 12.79 -2.01
CA ALA A 37 -4.01 13.58 -1.33
C ALA A 37 -3.73 13.75 0.17
N SER A 38 -3.07 12.78 0.81
CA SER A 38 -2.70 12.84 2.23
C SER A 38 -1.75 14.00 2.56
N PHE A 39 -1.04 14.57 1.57
CA PHE A 39 -0.15 15.72 1.77
C PHE A 39 -0.85 17.07 1.68
N ILE A 40 -2.09 17.16 1.16
CA ILE A 40 -2.83 18.43 1.03
C ILE A 40 -2.99 19.14 2.38
N PRO A 41 -3.36 18.48 3.49
CA PRO A 41 -3.46 19.12 4.80
C PRO A 41 -2.13 19.73 5.28
N TYR A 42 -1.00 19.06 5.02
CA TYR A 42 0.32 19.57 5.41
C TYR A 42 0.71 20.81 4.60
N ILE A 43 0.35 20.85 3.31
CA ILE A 43 0.53 22.04 2.46
C ILE A 43 -0.34 23.19 2.97
N ALA A 44 -1.58 22.93 3.36
CA ALA A 44 -2.47 23.93 3.95
C ALA A 44 -1.89 24.51 5.25
N ILE A 45 -1.39 23.66 6.15
CA ILE A 45 -0.73 24.07 7.39
C ILE A 45 0.50 24.94 7.10
N TYR A 46 1.31 24.56 6.11
CA TYR A 46 2.47 25.36 5.70
C TYR A 46 2.07 26.79 5.30
N PHE A 47 1.02 26.95 4.49
CA PHE A 47 0.53 28.26 4.09
C PHE A 47 -0.06 29.07 5.27
N ILE A 48 -0.76 28.42 6.18
CA ILE A 48 -1.26 29.06 7.42
C ILE A 48 -0.09 29.60 8.25
N ILE A 49 0.91 28.76 8.52
CA ILE A 49 2.09 29.17 9.30
C ILE A 49 2.82 30.33 8.61
N ARG A 50 3.02 30.24 7.29
CA ARG A 50 3.66 31.29 6.51
C ARG A 50 2.92 32.63 6.62
N GLN A 51 1.59 32.63 6.58
CA GLN A 51 0.80 33.84 6.75
C GLN A 51 0.93 34.41 8.17
N ILE A 52 0.87 33.57 9.19
CA ILE A 52 1.02 34.02 10.59
C ILE A 52 2.39 34.67 10.78
N LEU A 53 3.45 34.06 10.28
CA LEU A 53 4.81 34.60 10.41
C LEU A 53 5.01 35.90 9.62
N ALA A 54 4.30 36.10 8.52
CA ALA A 54 4.41 37.32 7.70
C ALA A 54 3.84 38.56 8.37
N VAL A 55 2.86 38.41 9.27
CA VAL A 55 2.22 39.54 9.98
C VAL A 55 2.64 39.67 11.45
N TYR A 56 3.45 38.75 11.95
CA TYR A 56 3.96 38.81 13.32
C TYR A 56 4.80 40.07 13.54
N PRO A 57 4.63 40.83 14.68
CA PRO A 57 3.81 40.51 15.86
C PRO A 57 2.34 40.98 15.81
N ASP A 58 1.91 41.70 14.78
CA ASP A 58 0.54 42.23 14.68
C ASP A 58 -0.42 41.26 14.03
N LEU A 59 -0.99 40.39 14.85
CA LEU A 59 -1.95 39.37 14.40
C LEU A 59 -3.31 39.92 13.99
N SER A 60 -3.60 41.22 14.25
CA SER A 60 -4.86 41.85 13.83
C SER A 60 -4.95 42.01 12.31
N ALA A 61 -3.81 42.05 11.64
CA ALA A 61 -3.71 42.11 10.17
C ALA A 61 -3.95 40.73 9.47
N LEU A 62 -4.18 39.63 10.21
CA LEU A 62 -4.50 38.35 9.65
C LEU A 62 -5.85 38.37 8.93
N GLY A 63 -5.81 38.08 7.63
CA GLY A 63 -7.02 37.90 6.80
C GLY A 63 -7.79 36.66 7.17
N GLN A 64 -8.87 36.77 7.92
CA GLN A 64 -9.70 35.60 8.32
C GLN A 64 -10.15 34.78 7.13
N THR A 65 -10.48 35.38 6.00
CA THR A 65 -10.94 34.70 4.77
C THR A 65 -9.91 33.73 4.22
N SER A 66 -8.62 34.06 4.27
CA SER A 66 -7.56 33.22 3.76
C SER A 66 -7.28 32.02 4.68
N LEU A 67 -7.36 32.20 6.01
CA LEU A 67 -7.24 31.10 6.97
C LEU A 67 -8.38 30.09 6.80
N PHE A 68 -9.61 30.58 6.63
CA PHE A 68 -10.76 29.70 6.34
C PHE A 68 -10.56 28.89 5.04
N SER A 69 -10.04 29.53 3.99
CA SER A 69 -9.79 28.83 2.71
C SER A 69 -8.79 27.71 2.87
N TYR A 70 -7.70 27.89 3.61
CA TYR A 70 -6.75 26.82 3.90
C TYR A 70 -7.33 25.75 4.82
N GLY A 71 -8.21 26.12 5.76
CA GLY A 71 -8.97 25.16 6.56
C GLY A 71 -9.85 24.26 5.70
N TRP A 72 -10.60 24.83 4.75
CA TRP A 72 -11.39 24.06 3.79
C TRP A 72 -10.53 23.20 2.86
N MET A 73 -9.38 23.71 2.44
CA MET A 73 -8.42 22.94 1.65
C MET A 73 -7.91 21.71 2.43
N ALA A 74 -7.56 21.87 3.71
CA ALA A 74 -7.13 20.77 4.56
C ALA A 74 -8.24 19.73 4.73
N LEU A 75 -9.47 20.17 5.04
CA LEU A 75 -10.63 19.29 5.19
C LEU A 75 -10.92 18.53 3.90
N GLY A 76 -10.91 19.22 2.76
CA GLY A 76 -11.07 18.61 1.43
C GLY A 76 -10.00 17.57 1.13
N GLY A 77 -8.74 17.86 1.48
CA GLY A 77 -7.63 16.92 1.33
C GLY A 77 -7.79 15.65 2.15
N VAL A 78 -8.17 15.77 3.43
CA VAL A 78 -8.46 14.62 4.31
C VAL A 78 -9.62 13.81 3.76
N THR A 79 -10.71 14.47 3.38
CA THR A 79 -11.90 13.80 2.83
C THR A 79 -11.57 13.05 1.54
N ALA A 80 -10.83 13.68 0.63
CA ALA A 80 -10.39 13.05 -0.61
C ALA A 80 -9.49 11.85 -0.35
N ASN A 81 -8.54 11.95 0.60
CA ASN A 81 -7.69 10.83 0.99
C ASN A 81 -8.51 9.66 1.49
N ILE A 82 -9.47 9.87 2.41
CA ILE A 82 -10.31 8.82 2.96
C ILE A 82 -11.12 8.13 1.86
N ILE A 83 -11.77 8.90 0.97
CA ILE A 83 -12.58 8.34 -0.11
C ILE A 83 -11.73 7.54 -1.08
N LEU A 84 -10.59 8.06 -1.51
CA LEU A 84 -9.69 7.40 -2.44
C LEU A 84 -9.10 6.12 -1.85
N TYR A 85 -8.67 6.17 -0.59
CA TYR A 85 -8.11 5.00 0.10
C TYR A 85 -9.16 3.93 0.33
N PHE A 86 -10.37 4.30 0.72
CA PHE A 86 -11.48 3.37 0.85
C PHE A 86 -11.83 2.70 -0.48
N ALA A 87 -11.90 3.47 -1.57
CA ALA A 87 -12.13 2.92 -2.90
C ALA A 87 -10.99 1.98 -3.34
N ALA A 88 -9.72 2.32 -3.02
CA ALA A 88 -8.58 1.46 -3.27
C ALA A 88 -8.70 0.11 -2.54
N LEU A 89 -9.06 0.14 -1.25
CA LEU A 89 -9.29 -1.07 -0.45
C LEU A 89 -10.45 -1.90 -1.00
N MET A 90 -11.56 -1.28 -1.41
CA MET A 90 -12.67 -2.01 -2.01
C MET A 90 -12.22 -2.75 -3.29
N CYS A 91 -11.48 -2.10 -4.16
CA CYS A 91 -10.93 -2.73 -5.36
C CYS A 91 -9.98 -3.89 -5.03
N SER A 92 -9.10 -3.73 -4.02
CA SER A 92 -8.17 -4.78 -3.62
C SER A 92 -8.87 -5.97 -2.97
N HIS A 93 -9.89 -5.75 -2.13
CA HIS A 93 -10.70 -6.82 -1.56
C HIS A 93 -11.47 -7.60 -2.62
N LEU A 94 -12.10 -6.92 -3.58
CA LEU A 94 -12.78 -7.59 -4.69
C LEU A 94 -11.80 -8.41 -5.54
N ALA A 95 -10.59 -7.91 -5.78
CA ALA A 95 -9.54 -8.66 -6.47
C ALA A 95 -9.09 -9.87 -5.66
N ALA A 96 -8.91 -9.73 -4.34
CA ALA A 96 -8.53 -10.80 -3.44
C ALA A 96 -9.58 -11.91 -3.42
N PHE A 97 -10.84 -11.60 -3.17
CA PHE A 97 -11.92 -12.59 -3.14
C PHE A 97 -12.11 -13.31 -4.47
N GLY A 98 -12.03 -12.58 -5.59
CA GLY A 98 -12.06 -13.21 -6.92
C GLY A 98 -10.88 -14.17 -7.16
N THR A 99 -9.68 -13.82 -6.72
CA THR A 99 -8.50 -14.68 -6.82
C THR A 99 -8.59 -15.89 -5.90
N LEU A 100 -9.07 -15.70 -4.66
CA LEU A 100 -9.31 -16.79 -3.71
C LEU A 100 -10.30 -17.80 -4.23
N TYR A 101 -11.41 -17.33 -4.76
CA TYR A 101 -12.44 -18.21 -5.33
C TYR A 101 -11.83 -19.12 -6.42
N GLU A 102 -11.11 -18.54 -7.37
CA GLU A 102 -10.46 -19.31 -8.43
C GLU A 102 -9.42 -20.30 -7.89
N LEU A 103 -8.62 -19.90 -6.89
CA LEU A 103 -7.64 -20.78 -6.26
C LEU A 103 -8.32 -21.96 -5.55
N LYS A 104 -9.37 -21.71 -4.77
CA LYS A 104 -10.12 -22.75 -4.05
C LYS A 104 -10.78 -23.72 -5.02
N VAL A 105 -11.45 -23.23 -6.05
CA VAL A 105 -12.09 -24.07 -7.06
C VAL A 105 -11.07 -24.94 -7.81
N ASN A 106 -9.96 -24.36 -8.25
CA ASN A 106 -8.90 -25.09 -8.94
C ASN A 106 -8.26 -26.14 -8.03
N PHE A 107 -8.01 -25.82 -6.77
CA PHE A 107 -7.45 -26.76 -5.80
C PHE A 107 -8.39 -27.92 -5.53
N LEU A 108 -9.67 -27.67 -5.25
CA LEU A 108 -10.68 -28.68 -5.01
C LEU A 108 -10.90 -29.57 -6.25
N SER A 109 -10.95 -28.97 -7.44
CA SER A 109 -11.07 -29.70 -8.70
C SER A 109 -9.87 -30.61 -8.96
N HIS A 110 -8.68 -30.19 -8.55
CA HIS A 110 -7.49 -31.02 -8.62
C HIS A 110 -7.55 -32.17 -7.62
N LEU A 111 -7.92 -31.91 -6.37
CA LEU A 111 -8.08 -32.94 -5.34
C LEU A 111 -9.11 -34.01 -5.73
N ALA A 112 -10.23 -33.62 -6.36
CA ALA A 112 -11.26 -34.55 -6.80
C ALA A 112 -10.75 -35.57 -7.88
N LYS A 113 -9.65 -35.25 -8.57
CA LYS A 113 -9.04 -36.12 -9.61
C LYS A 113 -7.91 -37.01 -9.07
N VAL A 114 -7.50 -36.82 -7.82
CA VAL A 114 -6.41 -37.58 -7.20
C VAL A 114 -6.95 -38.90 -6.61
N PRO A 115 -6.23 -40.02 -6.71
CA PRO A 115 -6.65 -41.31 -6.16
C PRO A 115 -6.93 -41.26 -4.65
N LEU A 116 -7.91 -42.04 -4.18
CA LEU A 116 -8.33 -42.06 -2.78
C LEU A 116 -7.19 -42.33 -1.79
N GLY A 117 -6.20 -43.16 -2.19
CA GLY A 117 -5.02 -43.44 -1.38
C GLY A 117 -4.22 -42.21 -0.98
N PHE A 118 -4.19 -41.15 -1.82
CA PHE A 118 -3.53 -39.89 -1.50
C PHE A 118 -4.25 -39.16 -0.35
N HIS A 119 -5.58 -39.17 -0.36
CA HIS A 119 -6.39 -38.52 0.69
C HIS A 119 -6.20 -39.22 2.05
N VAL A 120 -6.11 -40.54 2.05
CA VAL A 120 -5.85 -41.34 3.25
C VAL A 120 -4.44 -41.07 3.78
N MET A 121 -3.44 -40.96 2.90
CA MET A 121 -2.04 -40.79 3.28
C MET A 121 -1.76 -39.37 3.83
N ILE A 122 -2.34 -38.34 3.27
CA ILE A 122 -2.10 -36.94 3.70
C ILE A 122 -2.99 -36.52 4.86
N GLY A 123 -4.20 -37.06 4.94
CA GLY A 123 -5.20 -36.73 5.93
C GLY A 123 -5.93 -35.42 5.67
N SER A 124 -7.22 -35.38 5.96
CA SER A 124 -8.10 -34.23 5.70
C SER A 124 -7.67 -32.96 6.47
N GLY A 125 -7.14 -33.10 7.69
CA GLY A 125 -6.68 -31.98 8.50
C GLY A 125 -5.50 -31.24 7.87
N LYS A 126 -4.53 -31.96 7.29
CA LYS A 126 -3.39 -31.33 6.61
C LYS A 126 -3.80 -30.65 5.32
N LEU A 127 -4.71 -31.26 4.55
CA LEU A 127 -5.26 -30.63 3.35
C LEU A 127 -6.03 -29.36 3.67
N ARG A 128 -6.86 -29.38 4.73
CA ARG A 128 -7.58 -28.20 5.20
C ARG A 128 -6.62 -27.08 5.64
N LYS A 129 -5.58 -27.40 6.43
CA LYS A 129 -4.56 -26.45 6.84
C LYS A 129 -3.89 -25.77 5.64
N ILE A 130 -3.47 -26.55 4.63
CA ILE A 130 -2.86 -26.01 3.40
C ILE A 130 -3.82 -25.06 2.68
N THR A 131 -5.11 -25.44 2.59
CA THR A 131 -6.12 -24.65 1.89
C THR A 131 -6.44 -23.36 2.62
N ASP A 132 -6.63 -23.43 3.94
CA ASP A 132 -7.03 -22.27 4.73
C ASP A 132 -5.85 -21.30 4.94
N GLU A 133 -4.72 -21.77 5.48
CA GLU A 133 -3.58 -20.90 5.81
C GLU A 133 -2.88 -20.31 4.59
N ASN A 134 -2.58 -21.11 3.57
CA ASN A 134 -1.83 -20.62 2.40
C ASN A 134 -2.68 -19.72 1.51
N ILE A 135 -3.97 -20.02 1.39
CA ILE A 135 -4.89 -19.19 0.59
C ILE A 135 -5.17 -17.88 1.31
N GLU A 136 -5.36 -17.89 2.64
CA GLU A 136 -5.51 -16.69 3.45
C GLU A 136 -4.30 -15.75 3.35
N ASN A 137 -3.08 -16.28 3.29
CA ASN A 137 -1.88 -15.47 3.06
C ASN A 137 -1.90 -14.75 1.70
N VAL A 138 -2.44 -15.37 0.66
CA VAL A 138 -2.62 -14.73 -0.66
C VAL A 138 -3.66 -13.60 -0.58
N GLU A 139 -4.77 -13.84 0.13
CA GLU A 139 -5.79 -12.81 0.39
C GLU A 139 -5.18 -11.61 1.08
N LYS A 140 -4.52 -11.82 2.21
CA LYS A 140 -3.89 -10.76 3.01
C LYS A 140 -2.89 -9.96 2.20
N PHE A 141 -2.13 -10.60 1.32
CA PHE A 141 -1.21 -9.94 0.42
C PHE A 141 -1.94 -9.01 -0.56
N ILE A 142 -2.97 -9.52 -1.26
CA ILE A 142 -3.68 -8.75 -2.29
C ILE A 142 -4.55 -7.66 -1.66
N ALA A 143 -5.27 -7.98 -0.57
CA ALA A 143 -6.24 -7.08 0.04
C ALA A 143 -5.59 -5.91 0.79
N HIS A 144 -4.48 -6.16 1.48
CA HIS A 144 -3.87 -5.18 2.38
C HIS A 144 -2.44 -4.81 2.00
N GLN A 145 -1.54 -5.81 1.87
CA GLN A 145 -0.12 -5.51 1.69
C GLN A 145 0.17 -4.79 0.37
N LEU A 146 -0.55 -5.09 -0.70
CA LEU A 146 -0.29 -4.50 -2.01
C LEU A 146 -0.63 -3.01 -2.04
N PRO A 147 -1.80 -2.52 -1.58
CA PRO A 147 -2.06 -1.09 -1.44
C PRO A 147 -1.08 -0.38 -0.50
N ASP A 148 -0.72 -1.01 0.63
CA ASP A 148 0.20 -0.44 1.61
C ASP A 148 1.63 -0.30 1.07
N ILE A 149 2.12 -1.29 0.31
CA ILE A 149 3.42 -1.22 -0.37
C ILE A 149 3.43 -0.04 -1.35
N VAL A 150 2.37 0.15 -2.13
CA VAL A 150 2.27 1.27 -3.07
C VAL A 150 2.34 2.60 -2.32
N ALA A 151 1.55 2.77 -1.26
CA ALA A 151 1.58 3.97 -0.43
C ALA A 151 2.95 4.23 0.19
N ALA A 152 3.61 3.17 0.69
CA ALA A 152 4.95 3.24 1.27
C ALA A 152 6.05 3.69 0.29
N PHE A 153 5.90 3.42 -1.01
CA PHE A 153 6.82 3.93 -2.03
C PHE A 153 6.44 5.32 -2.54
N VAL A 154 5.15 5.58 -2.72
CA VAL A 154 4.67 6.87 -3.25
C VAL A 154 4.88 8.00 -2.25
N SER A 155 4.57 7.77 -0.95
CA SER A 155 4.63 8.83 0.06
C SER A 155 6.01 9.47 0.22
N PRO A 156 7.14 8.75 0.34
CA PRO A 156 8.46 9.38 0.42
C PRO A 156 8.83 10.17 -0.84
N VAL A 157 8.43 9.68 -2.03
CA VAL A 157 8.69 10.38 -3.29
C VAL A 157 7.93 11.71 -3.33
N VAL A 158 6.63 11.69 -3.00
CA VAL A 158 5.80 12.91 -2.95
C VAL A 158 6.35 13.90 -1.92
N MET A 159 6.71 13.42 -0.73
CA MET A 159 7.31 14.25 0.32
C MET A 159 8.62 14.89 -0.14
N ALA A 160 9.50 14.12 -0.77
CA ALA A 160 10.77 14.65 -1.31
C ALA A 160 10.53 15.72 -2.37
N VAL A 161 9.58 15.52 -3.29
CA VAL A 161 9.20 16.50 -4.31
C VAL A 161 8.67 17.79 -3.68
N ILE A 162 7.77 17.68 -2.69
CA ILE A 162 7.21 18.84 -1.98
C ILE A 162 8.33 19.61 -1.28
N LEU A 163 9.20 18.94 -0.53
CA LEU A 163 10.29 19.60 0.22
C LEU A 163 11.32 20.23 -0.72
N LEU A 164 11.67 19.58 -1.82
CA LEU A 164 12.55 20.15 -2.84
C LEU A 164 11.96 21.41 -3.49
N SER A 165 10.64 21.48 -3.63
CA SER A 165 9.96 22.66 -4.20
C SER A 165 9.91 23.85 -3.23
N VAL A 166 9.96 23.60 -1.92
CA VAL A 166 9.98 24.64 -0.87
C VAL A 166 11.42 25.10 -0.60
N ASP A 167 12.32 24.18 -0.34
CA ASP A 167 13.76 24.43 -0.13
C ASP A 167 14.55 23.18 -0.51
N TRP A 168 15.48 23.32 -1.45
CA TRP A 168 16.31 22.22 -1.93
C TRP A 168 17.16 21.57 -0.81
N ARG A 169 17.53 22.34 0.23
CA ARG A 169 18.30 21.84 1.38
C ARG A 169 17.46 20.88 2.23
N LEU A 170 16.19 21.24 2.48
CA LEU A 170 15.23 20.39 3.20
C LEU A 170 14.93 19.13 2.40
N GLY A 171 14.76 19.28 1.09
CA GLY A 171 14.54 18.13 0.20
C GLY A 171 15.70 17.14 0.21
N LEU A 172 16.95 17.62 0.11
CA LEU A 172 18.12 16.75 0.19
C LEU A 172 18.25 16.08 1.56
N ALA A 173 18.04 16.82 2.65
CA ALA A 173 18.06 16.26 4.00
C ALA A 173 17.04 15.13 4.17
N SER A 174 15.82 15.30 3.63
CA SER A 174 14.78 14.26 3.68
C SER A 174 15.15 13.02 2.88
N ILE A 175 15.74 13.17 1.70
CA ILE A 175 16.19 12.05 0.87
C ILE A 175 17.28 11.24 1.62
N VAL A 176 18.25 11.92 2.24
CA VAL A 176 19.28 11.26 3.07
C VAL A 176 18.63 10.48 4.22
N GLY A 177 17.64 11.08 4.92
CA GLY A 177 16.89 10.41 5.98
C GLY A 177 16.19 9.14 5.50
N VAL A 178 15.52 9.20 4.35
CA VAL A 178 14.85 8.04 3.74
C VAL A 178 15.86 6.94 3.40
N VAL A 179 17.00 7.28 2.78
CA VAL A 179 18.05 6.30 2.45
C VAL A 179 18.60 5.62 3.71
N ILE A 180 18.87 6.39 4.76
CA ILE A 180 19.33 5.83 6.05
C ILE A 180 18.29 4.89 6.63
N ALA A 181 17.00 5.27 6.62
CA ALA A 181 15.90 4.43 7.11
C ALA A 181 15.82 3.10 6.33
N PHE A 182 15.95 3.13 5.01
CA PHE A 182 15.99 1.91 4.19
C PHE A 182 17.19 1.02 4.49
N ILE A 183 18.37 1.59 4.72
CA ILE A 183 19.57 0.83 5.10
C ILE A 183 19.36 0.13 6.45
N ILE A 184 18.89 0.86 7.46
CA ILE A 184 18.62 0.31 8.79
C ILE A 184 17.60 -0.82 8.71
N GLN A 185 16.50 -0.59 7.97
CA GLN A 185 15.45 -1.57 7.75
C GLN A 185 15.98 -2.85 7.08
N SER A 186 16.80 -2.71 6.05
CA SER A 186 17.41 -3.85 5.34
C SER A 186 18.33 -4.67 6.24
N ILE A 187 19.10 -4.02 7.12
CA ILE A 187 19.96 -4.68 8.10
C ILE A 187 19.12 -5.43 9.15
N ALA A 188 18.02 -4.82 9.63
CA ALA A 188 17.12 -5.43 10.60
C ALA A 188 16.48 -6.71 10.06
N TYR A 189 15.91 -6.64 8.85
CA TYR A 189 15.30 -7.81 8.20
C TYR A 189 16.30 -8.90 7.82
N GLY A 190 17.51 -8.51 7.37
CA GLY A 190 18.58 -9.46 7.07
C GLY A 190 19.02 -10.27 8.32
N ARG A 191 19.00 -9.66 9.50
CA ARG A 191 19.31 -10.32 10.76
C ARG A 191 18.23 -11.27 11.25
N GLU A 192 16.95 -10.95 11.03
CA GLU A 192 15.84 -11.84 11.37
C GLU A 192 15.76 -13.06 10.44
N GLY A 193 16.06 -12.89 9.15
CA GLY A 193 16.12 -13.98 8.17
C GLY A 193 17.27 -14.96 8.44
N ALA A 194 18.36 -14.52 9.05
CA ALA A 194 19.51 -15.37 9.39
C ALA A 194 19.31 -16.19 10.69
N LYS A 195 18.26 -15.90 11.48
CA LYS A 195 17.94 -16.61 12.74
C LYS A 195 16.88 -17.72 12.58
N LYS A 196 16.35 -17.91 11.38
CA LYS A 196 15.42 -18.99 11.01
C LYS A 196 16.09 -20.02 10.10
#